data_a93e6f017e27861d36682e3c710d3ec0
#
_entry.id   a93e6f017e27861d36682e3c710d3ec0
#
_cell.length_a   1.000
_cell.length_b   1.000
_cell.length_c   1.000
_cell.angle_alpha   90.00
_cell.angle_beta   90.00
_cell.angle_gamma   90.00
#
_symmetry.space_group_name_H-M   'P 1'
#
loop_
_entity.id
_entity.type
_entity.pdbx_description
1 polymer ?
#
loop_
_entity_poly.entity_id
_entity_poly.type
_entity_poly.pdbx_seq_one_letter_code
_entity_poly.pdbx_strand_id
1 'polypeptide(L)'
;MYVAALTQLFWLNFSAIDTYIEENLHISAFSTGLLALVFPLTYVLLSLPAGMIIDKKGFKYSIGIGAIFTGVFSMIRIIDPHSYPLLLISQIGISLGQPFILNGITKLVVTWFPQKEEATAVGLGSLALFIGMVVSLGVTPSLVDSLGLKSMLLIYGIMGIAGTLLFFLLVRAKPPTPARESKEEEKISLREGLKSILRIRDFVILGFVALIGIGVFNGLATWLEKILNELHGISMVDAGTISSVLVFSGMLGCVIIPLVSDRIRRRKPFLILASSVGAICVVVLMLGSGFAANMVNGIVLGFFLLSALPIMLTMSIEITGERYAGISVAYLQLLGNGAAVAIVPLMEVLHGVRGEHTLPLAFIAVLLVIAIIMAIRIKETAKAA
;
A
#
# COMPACT_ATOMS: atom_id res chain seq x y z
N MET A 1 15.47 -1.90 3.71
CA MET A 1 14.38 -1.46 4.59
C MET A 1 14.18 0.06 4.56
N TYR A 2 15.19 0.89 4.84
CA TYR A 2 15.06 2.35 4.89
C TYR A 2 14.50 2.96 3.58
N VAL A 3 15.07 2.63 2.42
CA VAL A 3 14.57 3.12 1.12
C VAL A 3 13.14 2.66 0.85
N ALA A 4 12.76 1.45 1.26
CA ALA A 4 11.40 0.95 1.13
C ALA A 4 10.41 1.73 2.02
N ALA A 5 10.80 2.06 3.25
CA ALA A 5 9.99 2.94 4.12
C ALA A 5 9.82 4.33 3.51
N LEU A 6 10.88 4.90 2.93
CA LEU A 6 10.82 6.21 2.27
C LEU A 6 9.82 6.25 1.10
N THR A 7 9.70 5.17 0.30
CA THR A 7 8.70 5.16 -0.79
C THR A 7 7.28 5.31 -0.27
N GLN A 8 6.96 4.67 0.85
CA GLN A 8 5.65 4.76 1.47
C GLN A 8 5.42 6.09 2.18
N LEU A 9 6.47 6.65 2.79
CA LEU A 9 6.43 7.99 3.35
C LEU A 9 6.09 9.01 2.25
N PHE A 10 6.76 8.94 1.12
CA PHE A 10 6.51 9.86 0.01
C PHE A 10 5.19 9.62 -0.71
N TRP A 11 4.66 8.40 -0.65
CA TRP A 11 3.35 8.11 -1.22
C TRP A 11 2.23 8.85 -0.50
N LEU A 12 2.21 8.83 0.84
CA LEU A 12 1.10 9.34 1.63
C LEU A 12 1.34 10.72 2.26
N ASN A 13 2.53 11.32 2.08
CA ASN A 13 2.83 12.58 2.75
C ASN A 13 1.89 13.73 2.37
N PHE A 14 1.43 13.80 1.13
CA PHE A 14 0.45 14.81 0.72
C PHE A 14 -0.99 14.43 1.10
N SER A 15 -1.33 13.15 1.11
CA SER A 15 -2.63 12.68 1.62
C SER A 15 -2.84 12.98 3.10
N ALA A 16 -1.74 13.06 3.87
CA ALA A 16 -1.78 13.40 5.29
C ALA A 16 -2.09 14.89 5.56
N ILE A 17 -1.96 15.74 4.55
CA ILE A 17 -2.13 17.19 4.60
C ILE A 17 -2.96 17.69 3.41
N ASP A 18 -3.92 16.88 2.96
CA ASP A 18 -4.66 17.11 1.72
C ASP A 18 -5.40 18.45 1.75
N THR A 19 -6.18 18.71 2.80
CA THR A 19 -6.89 19.98 3.02
C THR A 19 -5.93 21.18 3.02
N TYR A 20 -4.78 21.06 3.69
CA TYR A 20 -3.78 22.13 3.73
C TYR A 20 -3.21 22.44 2.33
N ILE A 21 -2.91 21.42 1.53
CA ILE A 21 -2.37 21.59 0.17
C ILE A 21 -3.42 22.23 -0.75
N GLU A 22 -4.67 21.79 -0.67
CA GLU A 22 -5.78 22.36 -1.44
C GLU A 22 -5.95 23.85 -1.19
N GLU A 23 -5.99 24.25 0.09
CA GLU A 23 -6.19 25.64 0.49
C GLU A 23 -4.96 26.52 0.16
N ASN A 24 -3.74 26.06 0.45
CA ASN A 24 -2.54 26.87 0.26
C ASN A 24 -2.10 27.02 -1.19
N LEU A 25 -2.35 26.03 -2.03
CA LEU A 25 -2.00 26.09 -3.45
C LEU A 25 -3.20 26.52 -4.33
N HIS A 26 -4.40 26.69 -3.75
CA HIS A 26 -5.64 27.03 -4.46
C HIS A 26 -5.93 26.10 -5.63
N ILE A 27 -5.77 24.79 -5.40
CA ILE A 27 -5.99 23.74 -6.39
C ILE A 27 -7.21 22.90 -6.04
N SER A 28 -7.71 22.11 -6.99
CA SER A 28 -8.85 21.22 -6.74
C SER A 28 -8.45 19.99 -5.92
N ALA A 29 -9.39 19.40 -5.21
CA ALA A 29 -9.22 18.12 -4.52
C ALA A 29 -8.75 16.99 -5.48
N PHE A 30 -9.22 16.97 -6.72
CA PHE A 30 -8.71 16.04 -7.73
C PHE A 30 -7.20 16.20 -7.95
N SER A 31 -6.70 17.43 -7.93
CA SER A 31 -5.26 17.72 -8.11
C SER A 31 -4.45 17.25 -6.91
N THR A 32 -4.95 17.40 -5.68
CA THR A 32 -4.27 16.87 -4.48
C THR A 32 -4.26 15.36 -4.48
N GLY A 33 -5.38 14.72 -4.79
CA GLY A 33 -5.49 13.26 -4.91
C GLY A 33 -4.56 12.66 -5.96
N LEU A 34 -4.26 13.40 -7.05
CA LEU A 34 -3.29 12.95 -8.07
C LEU A 34 -1.88 12.77 -7.48
N LEU A 35 -1.48 13.56 -6.48
CA LEU A 35 -0.17 13.43 -5.85
C LEU A 35 0.04 12.05 -5.19
N ALA A 36 -1.03 11.42 -4.71
CA ALA A 36 -0.99 10.06 -4.20
C ALA A 36 -1.25 9.01 -5.32
N LEU A 37 -2.19 9.30 -6.23
CA LEU A 37 -2.65 8.37 -7.26
C LEU A 37 -1.54 7.96 -8.24
N VAL A 38 -0.54 8.81 -8.48
CA VAL A 38 0.60 8.49 -9.36
C VAL A 38 1.36 7.24 -8.90
N PHE A 39 1.35 6.89 -7.62
CA PHE A 39 2.05 5.70 -7.10
C PHE A 39 1.40 4.38 -7.52
N PRO A 40 0.11 4.11 -7.24
CA PRO A 40 -0.52 2.90 -7.75
C PRO A 40 -0.56 2.87 -9.29
N LEU A 41 -0.69 4.02 -9.96
CA LEU A 41 -0.66 4.10 -11.41
C LEU A 41 0.70 3.66 -11.98
N THR A 42 1.80 4.20 -11.48
CA THR A 42 3.15 3.82 -11.92
C THR A 42 3.47 2.37 -11.53
N TYR A 43 2.97 1.88 -10.38
CA TYR A 43 3.13 0.48 -10.01
C TYR A 43 2.47 -0.45 -11.04
N VAL A 44 1.25 -0.16 -11.47
CA VAL A 44 0.55 -0.94 -12.50
C VAL A 44 1.33 -0.94 -13.83
N LEU A 45 1.83 0.22 -14.25
CA LEU A 45 2.53 0.36 -15.53
C LEU A 45 3.93 -0.26 -15.51
N LEU A 46 4.67 -0.15 -14.40
CA LEU A 46 6.09 -0.48 -14.33
C LEU A 46 6.43 -1.73 -13.54
N SER A 47 5.49 -2.36 -12.84
CA SER A 47 5.77 -3.56 -12.03
C SER A 47 6.37 -4.70 -12.87
N LEU A 48 5.81 -4.97 -14.06
CA LEU A 48 6.34 -5.99 -14.97
C LEU A 48 7.71 -5.64 -15.55
N PRO A 49 7.94 -4.44 -16.12
CA PRO A 49 9.27 -4.02 -16.54
C PRO A 49 10.32 -4.04 -15.42
N ALA A 50 9.94 -3.59 -14.22
CA ALA A 50 10.82 -3.64 -13.05
C ALA A 50 11.21 -5.08 -12.69
N GLY A 51 10.24 -6.02 -12.69
CA GLY A 51 10.49 -7.44 -12.48
C GLY A 51 11.49 -8.01 -13.48
N MET A 52 11.34 -7.71 -14.77
CA MET A 52 12.28 -8.16 -15.81
C MET A 52 13.70 -7.61 -15.61
N ILE A 53 13.82 -6.37 -15.14
CA ILE A 53 15.13 -5.77 -14.83
C ILE A 53 15.76 -6.43 -13.61
N ILE A 54 14.96 -6.71 -12.58
CA ILE A 54 15.41 -7.43 -11.38
C ILE A 54 15.97 -8.80 -11.73
N ASP A 55 15.27 -9.54 -12.59
CA ASP A 55 15.71 -10.89 -13.01
C ASP A 55 17.00 -10.87 -13.82
N LYS A 56 17.16 -9.85 -14.69
CA LYS A 56 18.34 -9.72 -15.55
C LYS A 56 19.57 -9.12 -14.87
N LYS A 57 19.37 -8.08 -14.03
CA LYS A 57 20.46 -7.26 -13.47
C LYS A 57 20.60 -7.38 -11.94
N GLY A 58 19.67 -8.09 -11.30
CA GLY A 58 19.66 -8.33 -9.87
C GLY A 58 19.07 -7.18 -9.04
N PHE A 59 18.83 -7.46 -7.76
CA PHE A 59 18.14 -6.55 -6.85
C PHE A 59 18.91 -5.25 -6.58
N LYS A 60 20.24 -5.29 -6.46
CA LYS A 60 21.03 -4.07 -6.16
C LYS A 60 20.90 -3.03 -7.27
N TYR A 61 20.92 -3.45 -8.52
CA TYR A 61 20.74 -2.57 -9.67
C TYR A 61 19.33 -1.98 -9.69
N SER A 62 18.32 -2.83 -9.49
CA SER A 62 16.92 -2.42 -9.51
C SER A 62 16.59 -1.46 -8.36
N ILE A 63 16.85 -1.86 -7.11
CA ILE A 63 16.59 -0.98 -5.95
C ILE A 63 17.43 0.30 -6.05
N GLY A 64 18.64 0.24 -6.62
CA GLY A 64 19.49 1.40 -6.86
C GLY A 64 18.86 2.42 -7.79
N ILE A 65 18.23 1.97 -8.89
CA ILE A 65 17.43 2.86 -9.76
C ILE A 65 16.33 3.53 -8.94
N GLY A 66 15.55 2.74 -8.21
CA GLY A 66 14.48 3.28 -7.38
C GLY A 66 14.96 4.26 -6.32
N ALA A 67 16.10 3.98 -5.67
CA ALA A 67 16.70 4.89 -4.70
C ALA A 67 17.14 6.22 -5.32
N ILE A 68 17.73 6.20 -6.52
CA ILE A 68 18.12 7.43 -7.26
C ILE A 68 16.88 8.26 -7.57
N PHE A 69 15.83 7.65 -8.12
CA PHE A 69 14.57 8.37 -8.38
C PHE A 69 14.01 8.98 -7.11
N THR A 70 13.94 8.21 -6.03
CA THR A 70 13.45 8.69 -4.72
C THR A 70 14.29 9.86 -4.20
N GLY A 71 15.62 9.75 -4.22
CA GLY A 71 16.50 10.80 -3.70
C GLY A 71 16.47 12.07 -4.54
N VAL A 72 16.62 11.96 -5.86
CA VAL A 72 16.67 13.13 -6.75
C VAL A 72 15.34 13.88 -6.74
N PHE A 73 14.24 13.18 -6.97
CA PHE A 73 12.93 13.83 -7.08
C PHE A 73 12.39 14.32 -5.73
N SER A 74 12.82 13.75 -4.60
CA SER A 74 12.49 14.32 -3.28
C SER A 74 13.13 15.68 -3.03
N MET A 75 14.24 16.01 -3.70
CA MET A 75 14.88 17.34 -3.61
C MET A 75 14.29 18.35 -4.57
N ILE A 76 13.84 17.94 -5.76
CA ILE A 76 13.33 18.85 -6.80
C ILE A 76 12.13 19.67 -6.28
N ARG A 77 11.23 19.07 -5.51
CA ARG A 77 10.04 19.75 -4.96
C ARG A 77 10.33 20.87 -3.96
N ILE A 78 11.59 20.98 -3.47
CA ILE A 78 12.01 22.02 -2.54
C ILE A 78 12.27 23.34 -3.28
N ILE A 79 12.51 23.29 -4.58
CA ILE A 79 12.83 24.47 -5.43
C ILE A 79 11.69 25.48 -5.34
N ASP A 80 10.45 25.04 -5.51
CA ASP A 80 9.25 25.85 -5.30
C ASP A 80 8.14 25.00 -4.65
N PRO A 81 7.99 25.07 -3.33
CA PRO A 81 6.99 24.31 -2.59
C PRO A 81 5.53 24.66 -2.92
N HIS A 82 5.29 25.83 -3.53
CA HIS A 82 3.95 26.29 -3.90
C HIS A 82 3.61 26.03 -5.37
N SER A 83 4.54 25.47 -6.15
CA SER A 83 4.30 25.10 -7.55
C SER A 83 3.74 23.69 -7.64
N TYR A 84 2.41 23.56 -7.84
CA TYR A 84 1.76 22.26 -8.04
C TYR A 84 2.38 21.44 -9.16
N PRO A 85 2.70 21.98 -10.36
CA PRO A 85 3.37 21.21 -11.41
C PRO A 85 4.70 20.61 -10.94
N LEU A 86 5.47 21.34 -10.15
CA LEU A 86 6.75 20.85 -9.64
C LEU A 86 6.56 19.74 -8.60
N LEU A 87 5.56 19.88 -7.71
CA LEU A 87 5.18 18.83 -6.77
C LEU A 87 4.74 17.57 -7.50
N LEU A 88 3.90 17.70 -8.53
CA LEU A 88 3.40 16.57 -9.32
C LEU A 88 4.53 15.87 -10.10
N ILE A 89 5.40 16.62 -10.77
CA ILE A 89 6.58 16.07 -11.47
C ILE A 89 7.46 15.31 -10.48
N SER A 90 7.66 15.86 -9.28
CA SER A 90 8.46 15.21 -8.25
C SER A 90 7.79 13.92 -7.75
N GLN A 91 6.47 13.92 -7.52
CA GLN A 91 5.73 12.72 -7.11
C GLN A 91 5.76 11.65 -8.21
N ILE A 92 5.60 12.02 -9.48
CA ILE A 92 5.77 11.10 -10.61
C ILE A 92 7.18 10.51 -10.58
N GLY A 93 8.21 11.34 -10.45
CA GLY A 93 9.59 10.86 -10.40
C GLY A 93 9.85 9.88 -9.27
N ILE A 94 9.37 10.18 -8.04
CA ILE A 94 9.50 9.27 -6.90
C ILE A 94 8.72 7.98 -7.14
N SER A 95 7.50 8.07 -7.66
CA SER A 95 6.63 6.91 -7.91
C SER A 95 7.19 5.97 -8.98
N LEU A 96 7.92 6.48 -9.98
CA LEU A 96 8.64 5.65 -10.96
C LEU A 96 9.68 4.73 -10.30
N GLY A 97 10.26 5.15 -9.18
CA GLY A 97 11.21 4.36 -8.40
C GLY A 97 10.58 3.23 -7.58
N GLN A 98 9.32 3.38 -7.18
CA GLN A 98 8.65 2.47 -6.24
C GLN A 98 8.59 1.01 -6.71
N PRO A 99 8.18 0.66 -7.94
CA PRO A 99 8.11 -0.74 -8.39
C PRO A 99 9.47 -1.45 -8.36
N PHE A 100 10.55 -0.73 -8.63
CA PHE A 100 11.92 -1.27 -8.57
C PHE A 100 12.34 -1.62 -7.15
N ILE A 101 11.91 -0.84 -6.16
CA ILE A 101 12.21 -1.06 -4.75
C ILE A 101 11.35 -2.19 -4.21
N LEU A 102 10.01 -2.13 -4.38
CA LEU A 102 9.09 -3.09 -3.81
C LEU A 102 9.32 -4.51 -4.34
N ASN A 103 9.40 -4.66 -5.67
CA ASN A 103 9.66 -5.96 -6.29
C ASN A 103 11.08 -6.47 -5.98
N GLY A 104 12.03 -5.55 -5.70
CA GLY A 104 13.40 -5.88 -5.34
C GLY A 104 13.56 -6.55 -3.98
N ILE A 105 12.61 -6.36 -3.04
CA ILE A 105 12.67 -6.91 -1.68
C ILE A 105 12.76 -8.44 -1.72
N THR A 106 11.87 -9.09 -2.45
CA THR A 106 11.85 -10.56 -2.56
C THR A 106 13.15 -11.10 -3.13
N LYS A 107 13.68 -10.48 -4.20
CA LYS A 107 14.96 -10.91 -4.80
C LYS A 107 16.15 -10.70 -3.87
N LEU A 108 16.15 -9.61 -3.09
CA LEU A 108 17.14 -9.37 -2.05
C LEU A 108 17.12 -10.50 -1.01
N VAL A 109 15.91 -10.83 -0.51
CA VAL A 109 15.73 -11.87 0.50
C VAL A 109 16.22 -13.24 -0.02
N VAL A 110 15.78 -13.65 -1.20
CA VAL A 110 16.23 -14.90 -1.82
C VAL A 110 17.75 -14.95 -2.03
N THR A 111 18.38 -13.80 -2.26
CA THR A 111 19.84 -13.73 -2.48
C THR A 111 20.65 -13.81 -1.17
N TRP A 112 20.15 -13.22 -0.07
CA TRP A 112 20.91 -13.01 1.15
C TRP A 112 20.55 -13.95 2.31
N PHE A 113 19.35 -14.55 2.29
CA PHE A 113 18.83 -15.35 3.39
C PHE A 113 18.63 -16.82 2.97
N PRO A 114 18.89 -17.78 3.87
CA PRO A 114 18.55 -19.18 3.63
C PRO A 114 17.03 -19.37 3.61
N GLN A 115 16.55 -20.41 2.93
CA GLN A 115 15.12 -20.68 2.73
C GLN A 115 14.30 -20.69 4.04
N LYS A 116 14.88 -21.19 5.13
CA LYS A 116 14.22 -21.23 6.46
C LYS A 116 13.97 -19.84 7.08
N GLU A 117 14.67 -18.80 6.65
CA GLU A 117 14.58 -17.44 7.17
C GLU A 117 13.85 -16.48 6.20
N GLU A 118 13.49 -16.97 5.00
CA GLU A 118 12.93 -16.17 3.92
C GLU A 118 11.64 -15.46 4.34
N ALA A 119 10.70 -16.19 4.94
CA ALA A 119 9.43 -15.61 5.37
C ALA A 119 9.62 -14.49 6.41
N THR A 120 10.55 -14.67 7.36
CA THR A 120 10.87 -13.64 8.36
C THR A 120 11.50 -12.42 7.71
N ALA A 121 12.43 -12.61 6.76
CA ALA A 121 13.11 -11.52 6.09
C ALA A 121 12.16 -10.71 5.18
N VAL A 122 11.24 -11.38 4.46
CA VAL A 122 10.17 -10.72 3.69
C VAL A 122 9.23 -9.97 4.62
N GLY A 123 8.86 -10.58 5.75
CA GLY A 123 8.03 -9.94 6.78
C GLY A 123 8.64 -8.66 7.32
N LEU A 124 9.93 -8.67 7.64
CA LEU A 124 10.67 -7.47 8.07
C LEU A 124 10.73 -6.39 6.96
N GLY A 125 10.88 -6.82 5.69
CA GLY A 125 10.79 -5.92 4.55
C GLY A 125 9.43 -5.24 4.43
N SER A 126 8.35 -5.99 4.65
CA SER A 126 6.97 -5.49 4.65
C SER A 126 6.68 -4.56 5.82
N LEU A 127 7.23 -4.85 7.01
CA LEU A 127 7.12 -3.95 8.17
C LEU A 127 7.70 -2.56 7.89
N ALA A 128 8.80 -2.48 7.12
CA ALA A 128 9.37 -1.21 6.74
C ALA A 128 8.41 -0.35 5.90
N LEU A 129 7.56 -0.98 5.07
CA LEU A 129 6.54 -0.28 4.30
C LEU A 129 5.50 0.35 5.23
N PHE A 130 4.98 -0.42 6.18
CA PHE A 130 4.02 0.09 7.17
C PHE A 130 4.60 1.21 8.03
N ILE A 131 5.86 1.08 8.48
CA ILE A 131 6.55 2.15 9.22
C ILE A 131 6.60 3.43 8.39
N GLY A 132 6.91 3.34 7.09
CA GLY A 132 6.89 4.49 6.19
C GLY A 132 5.53 5.18 6.13
N MET A 133 4.43 4.40 6.03
CA MET A 133 3.06 4.92 6.04
C MET A 133 2.70 5.57 7.38
N VAL A 134 3.01 4.90 8.51
CA VAL A 134 2.75 5.42 9.87
C VAL A 134 3.45 6.75 10.08
N VAL A 135 4.73 6.84 9.72
CA VAL A 135 5.50 8.10 9.82
C VAL A 135 4.93 9.16 8.90
N SER A 136 4.57 8.78 7.67
CA SER A 136 3.96 9.72 6.72
C SER A 136 2.69 10.36 7.27
N LEU A 137 1.74 9.53 7.70
CA LEU A 137 0.43 9.99 8.15
C LEU A 137 0.48 10.72 9.50
N GLY A 138 1.31 10.23 10.44
CA GLY A 138 1.36 10.79 11.79
C GLY A 138 2.30 11.99 11.95
N VAL A 139 3.43 11.99 11.24
CA VAL A 139 4.47 13.02 11.44
C VAL A 139 4.33 14.20 10.48
N THR A 140 3.88 13.95 9.22
CA THR A 140 3.78 15.03 8.20
C THR A 140 2.89 16.18 8.64
N PRO A 141 1.66 15.97 9.18
CA PRO A 141 0.81 17.07 9.62
C PRO A 141 1.46 17.92 10.69
N SER A 142 2.05 17.30 11.71
CA SER A 142 2.75 18.01 12.80
C SER A 142 3.97 18.77 12.31
N LEU A 143 4.71 18.26 11.32
CA LEU A 143 5.84 18.98 10.72
C LEU A 143 5.36 20.21 9.94
N VAL A 144 4.27 20.07 9.18
CA VAL A 144 3.73 21.20 8.40
C VAL A 144 3.14 22.25 9.32
N ASP A 145 2.41 21.85 10.35
CA ASP A 145 1.82 22.76 11.34
C ASP A 145 2.89 23.56 12.10
N SER A 146 3.98 22.91 12.52
CA SER A 146 5.02 23.54 13.34
C SER A 146 6.11 24.27 12.54
N LEU A 147 6.51 23.76 11.37
CA LEU A 147 7.69 24.22 10.62
C LEU A 147 7.34 24.71 9.19
N GLY A 148 6.11 24.48 8.74
CA GLY A 148 5.65 24.83 7.41
C GLY A 148 6.05 23.82 6.31
N LEU A 149 5.38 23.92 5.16
CA LEU A 149 5.52 23.00 4.03
C LEU A 149 6.97 22.88 3.52
N LYS A 150 7.65 24.02 3.36
CA LYS A 150 9.04 24.06 2.85
C LYS A 150 10.01 23.27 3.73
N SER A 151 9.90 23.42 5.04
CA SER A 151 10.76 22.71 5.99
C SER A 151 10.50 21.20 5.99
N MET A 152 9.22 20.80 5.95
CA MET A 152 8.84 19.40 5.81
C MET A 152 9.43 18.78 4.53
N LEU A 153 9.28 19.45 3.38
CA LEU A 153 9.84 18.98 2.11
C LEU A 153 11.37 18.88 2.16
N LEU A 154 12.04 19.83 2.81
CA LEU A 154 13.50 19.81 2.99
C LEU A 154 13.94 18.63 3.85
N ILE A 155 13.31 18.40 5.01
CA ILE A 155 13.60 17.26 5.89
C ILE A 155 13.45 15.96 5.12
N TYR A 156 12.34 15.77 4.42
CA TYR A 156 12.07 14.58 3.64
C TYR A 156 13.01 14.43 2.42
N GLY A 157 13.38 15.54 1.79
CA GLY A 157 14.38 15.55 0.72
C GLY A 157 15.76 15.08 1.20
N ILE A 158 16.20 15.60 2.37
CA ILE A 158 17.45 15.14 3.00
C ILE A 158 17.37 13.64 3.34
N MET A 159 16.24 13.17 3.88
CA MET A 159 16.03 11.73 4.14
C MET A 159 16.11 10.90 2.84
N GLY A 160 15.56 11.41 1.73
CA GLY A 160 15.62 10.75 0.43
C GLY A 160 17.05 10.61 -0.11
N ILE A 161 17.83 11.70 -0.08
CA ILE A 161 19.25 11.66 -0.47
C ILE A 161 20.07 10.78 0.46
N ALA A 162 19.88 10.92 1.78
CA ALA A 162 20.57 10.08 2.76
C ALA A 162 20.27 8.58 2.53
N GLY A 163 19.01 8.24 2.25
CA GLY A 163 18.63 6.87 1.92
C GLY A 163 19.31 6.34 0.67
N THR A 164 19.40 7.17 -0.36
CA THR A 164 20.10 6.83 -1.60
C THR A 164 21.58 6.61 -1.35
N LEU A 165 22.23 7.52 -0.65
CA LEU A 165 23.67 7.39 -0.32
C LEU A 165 23.95 6.18 0.55
N LEU A 166 23.19 5.96 1.61
CA LEU A 166 23.32 4.78 2.49
C LEU A 166 23.11 3.48 1.70
N PHE A 167 22.16 3.44 0.77
CA PHE A 167 21.95 2.26 -0.07
C PHE A 167 23.21 1.93 -0.87
N PHE A 168 23.80 2.89 -1.58
CA PHE A 168 24.97 2.63 -2.40
C PHE A 168 26.24 2.33 -1.60
N LEU A 169 26.38 2.93 -0.43
CA LEU A 169 27.53 2.71 0.46
C LEU A 169 27.48 1.35 1.16
N LEU A 170 26.29 0.93 1.63
CA LEU A 170 26.18 -0.24 2.52
C LEU A 170 25.74 -1.52 1.79
N VAL A 171 24.93 -1.42 0.73
CA VAL A 171 24.33 -2.60 0.11
C VAL A 171 25.29 -3.26 -0.88
N ARG A 172 25.58 -4.54 -0.67
CA ARG A 172 26.37 -5.39 -1.58
C ARG A 172 25.43 -6.23 -2.45
N ALA A 173 25.85 -6.50 -3.70
CA ALA A 173 25.04 -7.26 -4.67
C ALA A 173 24.93 -8.76 -4.32
N LYS A 174 25.96 -9.32 -3.66
CA LYS A 174 26.01 -10.74 -3.29
C LYS A 174 26.58 -10.88 -1.87
N PRO A 175 26.12 -11.87 -1.11
CA PRO A 175 26.73 -12.21 0.17
C PRO A 175 28.12 -12.80 -0.04
N PRO A 176 29.03 -12.74 0.97
CA PRO A 176 30.35 -13.35 0.90
C PRO A 176 30.31 -14.87 0.69
N THR A 177 29.33 -15.53 1.31
CA THR A 177 29.02 -16.96 1.13
C THR A 177 27.61 -17.08 0.56
N PRO A 178 27.40 -17.89 -0.50
CA PRO A 178 26.07 -18.10 -1.07
C PRO A 178 25.09 -18.62 -0.01
N ALA A 179 23.94 -17.97 0.14
CA ALA A 179 22.92 -18.38 1.11
C ALA A 179 22.20 -19.68 0.71
N ARG A 180 22.26 -20.03 -0.57
CA ARG A 180 21.67 -21.27 -1.15
C ARG A 180 22.45 -21.74 -2.38
N GLU A 181 22.35 -23.03 -2.64
CA GLU A 181 22.67 -23.57 -3.96
C GLU A 181 21.65 -23.07 -4.97
N SER A 182 22.12 -22.61 -6.12
CA SER A 182 21.24 -22.16 -7.21
C SER A 182 20.48 -23.35 -7.78
N LYS A 183 19.27 -23.60 -7.30
CA LYS A 183 18.33 -24.46 -8.05
C LYS A 183 17.75 -23.62 -9.18
N GLU A 184 17.89 -24.10 -10.41
CA GLU A 184 17.14 -23.57 -11.54
C GLU A 184 15.65 -23.81 -11.28
N GLU A 185 14.94 -22.78 -10.86
CA GLU A 185 13.47 -22.83 -10.83
C GLU A 185 12.98 -22.90 -12.28
N GLU A 186 12.13 -23.87 -12.55
CA GLU A 186 11.48 -24.03 -13.85
C GLU A 186 10.71 -22.73 -14.21
N LYS A 187 11.24 -21.95 -15.12
CA LYS A 187 10.65 -20.64 -15.51
C LYS A 187 9.37 -20.88 -16.28
N ILE A 188 8.25 -20.73 -15.60
CA ILE A 188 6.93 -20.75 -16.25
C ILE A 188 6.75 -19.45 -17.03
N SER A 189 6.30 -19.56 -18.28
CA SER A 189 5.91 -18.39 -19.05
C SER A 189 4.77 -17.64 -18.35
N LEU A 190 4.93 -16.31 -18.18
CA LEU A 190 3.92 -15.46 -17.56
C LEU A 190 2.53 -15.65 -18.21
N ARG A 191 2.50 -15.75 -19.54
CA ARG A 191 1.25 -15.96 -20.30
C ARG A 191 0.58 -17.28 -19.98
N GLU A 192 1.34 -18.36 -19.88
CA GLU A 192 0.81 -19.70 -19.53
C GLU A 192 0.36 -19.73 -18.07
N GLY A 193 1.14 -19.16 -17.16
CA GLY A 193 0.78 -19.05 -15.75
C GLY A 193 -0.52 -18.28 -15.56
N LEU A 194 -0.67 -17.10 -16.14
CA LEU A 194 -1.89 -16.31 -16.09
C LEU A 194 -3.09 -17.07 -16.68
N LYS A 195 -2.92 -17.72 -17.84
CA LYS A 195 -3.99 -18.52 -18.46
C LYS A 195 -4.43 -19.67 -17.55
N SER A 196 -3.51 -20.27 -16.82
CA SER A 196 -3.80 -21.38 -15.90
C SER A 196 -4.55 -20.92 -14.67
N ILE A 197 -4.07 -19.87 -13.99
CA ILE A 197 -4.70 -19.40 -12.74
C ILE A 197 -6.06 -18.75 -12.99
N LEU A 198 -6.26 -18.05 -14.10
CA LEU A 198 -7.54 -17.42 -14.47
C LEU A 198 -8.64 -18.41 -14.85
N ARG A 199 -8.33 -19.68 -15.06
CA ARG A 199 -9.33 -20.75 -15.23
C ARG A 199 -9.89 -21.26 -13.90
N ILE A 200 -9.24 -20.96 -12.79
CA ILE A 200 -9.67 -21.38 -11.46
C ILE A 200 -10.69 -20.38 -10.94
N ARG A 201 -11.97 -20.79 -10.87
CA ARG A 201 -13.08 -19.93 -10.46
C ARG A 201 -12.84 -19.25 -9.11
N ASP A 202 -12.37 -20.00 -8.11
CA ASP A 202 -12.17 -19.48 -6.77
C ASP A 202 -11.03 -18.45 -6.74
N PHE A 203 -10.00 -18.58 -7.59
CA PHE A 203 -8.95 -17.58 -7.75
C PHE A 203 -9.47 -16.28 -8.40
N VAL A 204 -10.33 -16.39 -9.41
CA VAL A 204 -10.95 -15.20 -10.05
C VAL A 204 -11.81 -14.45 -9.04
N ILE A 205 -12.62 -15.17 -8.25
CA ILE A 205 -13.43 -14.53 -7.19
C ILE A 205 -12.53 -13.86 -6.14
N LEU A 206 -11.45 -14.54 -5.70
CA LEU A 206 -10.46 -13.96 -4.78
C LEU A 206 -9.80 -12.72 -5.38
N GLY A 207 -9.54 -12.70 -6.69
CA GLY A 207 -9.03 -11.54 -7.42
C GLY A 207 -9.95 -10.32 -7.30
N PHE A 208 -11.27 -10.51 -7.42
CA PHE A 208 -12.23 -9.42 -7.20
C PHE A 208 -12.29 -8.95 -5.74
N VAL A 209 -12.19 -9.87 -4.77
CA VAL A 209 -12.11 -9.49 -3.35
C VAL A 209 -10.84 -8.68 -3.08
N ALA A 210 -9.71 -9.08 -3.66
CA ALA A 210 -8.45 -8.34 -3.54
C ALA A 210 -8.51 -6.97 -4.22
N LEU A 211 -9.13 -6.89 -5.41
CA LEU A 211 -9.39 -5.65 -6.13
C LEU A 211 -10.14 -4.65 -5.23
N ILE A 212 -11.23 -5.11 -4.61
CA ILE A 212 -12.02 -4.27 -3.70
C ILE A 212 -11.21 -3.92 -2.46
N GLY A 213 -10.63 -4.90 -1.75
CA GLY A 213 -9.96 -4.68 -0.47
C GLY A 213 -8.76 -3.73 -0.57
N ILE A 214 -7.88 -3.94 -1.55
CA ILE A 214 -6.70 -3.09 -1.77
C ILE A 214 -7.13 -1.72 -2.31
N GLY A 215 -8.12 -1.68 -3.23
CA GLY A 215 -8.66 -0.43 -3.77
C GLY A 215 -9.32 0.43 -2.71
N VAL A 216 -10.12 -0.15 -1.82
CA VAL A 216 -10.74 0.53 -0.66
C VAL A 216 -9.67 1.07 0.29
N PHE A 217 -8.65 0.27 0.62
CA PHE A 217 -7.54 0.75 1.44
C PHE A 217 -6.85 1.97 0.81
N ASN A 218 -6.53 1.91 -0.49
CA ASN A 218 -5.92 3.05 -1.18
C ASN A 218 -6.83 4.29 -1.19
N GLY A 219 -8.13 4.10 -1.42
CA GLY A 219 -9.12 5.19 -1.36
C GLY A 219 -9.15 5.86 0.00
N LEU A 220 -9.25 5.06 1.08
CA LEU A 220 -9.22 5.58 2.45
C LEU A 220 -7.87 6.21 2.79
N ALA A 221 -6.75 5.58 2.43
CA ALA A 221 -5.42 6.12 2.68
C ALA A 221 -5.18 7.47 1.98
N THR A 222 -5.84 7.70 0.84
CA THR A 222 -5.74 8.97 0.10
C THR A 222 -6.62 10.05 0.71
N TRP A 223 -7.87 9.74 1.08
CA TRP A 223 -8.88 10.74 1.41
C TRP A 223 -9.23 10.84 2.90
N LEU A 224 -8.65 10.00 3.79
CA LEU A 224 -9.11 9.92 5.18
C LEU A 224 -8.93 11.22 5.96
N GLU A 225 -7.84 11.97 5.74
CA GLU A 225 -7.62 13.28 6.36
C GLU A 225 -8.77 14.22 6.00
N LYS A 226 -9.06 14.37 4.71
CA LYS A 226 -10.12 15.22 4.19
C LYS A 226 -11.50 14.78 4.68
N ILE A 227 -11.78 13.48 4.68
CA ILE A 227 -13.02 12.90 5.19
C ILE A 227 -13.22 13.28 6.67
N LEU A 228 -12.19 13.12 7.50
CA LEU A 228 -12.26 13.45 8.92
C LEU A 228 -12.42 14.95 9.18
N ASN A 229 -11.77 15.77 8.37
CA ASN A 229 -11.89 17.22 8.46
C ASN A 229 -13.30 17.70 8.06
N GLU A 230 -13.78 17.31 6.87
CA GLU A 230 -15.07 17.80 6.36
C GLU A 230 -16.29 17.26 7.11
N LEU A 231 -16.31 15.95 7.46
CA LEU A 231 -17.46 15.37 8.13
C LEU A 231 -17.51 15.64 9.64
N HIS A 232 -16.34 15.79 10.27
CA HIS A 232 -16.25 15.79 11.74
C HIS A 232 -15.52 17.02 12.29
N GLY A 233 -15.01 17.92 11.47
CA GLY A 233 -14.25 19.10 11.88
C GLY A 233 -12.95 18.74 12.63
N ILE A 234 -12.37 17.57 12.35
CA ILE A 234 -11.15 17.10 12.99
C ILE A 234 -9.97 17.81 12.37
N SER A 235 -9.05 18.33 13.21
CA SER A 235 -7.87 19.03 12.75
C SER A 235 -6.97 18.13 11.89
N MET A 236 -6.16 18.72 10.98
CA MET A 236 -5.19 18.00 10.16
C MET A 236 -4.25 17.12 11.00
N VAL A 237 -3.77 17.61 12.14
CA VAL A 237 -2.87 16.86 13.05
C VAL A 237 -3.58 15.67 13.70
N ASP A 238 -4.81 15.89 14.16
CA ASP A 238 -5.62 14.81 14.76
C ASP A 238 -6.04 13.76 13.72
N ALA A 239 -6.41 14.19 12.51
CA ALA A 239 -6.74 13.29 11.40
C ALA A 239 -5.51 12.46 10.99
N GLY A 240 -4.33 13.07 10.93
CA GLY A 240 -3.07 12.38 10.72
C GLY A 240 -2.76 11.35 11.81
N THR A 241 -3.04 11.70 13.07
CA THR A 241 -2.89 10.78 14.21
C THR A 241 -3.81 9.56 14.07
N ILE A 242 -5.11 9.78 13.75
CA ILE A 242 -6.08 8.70 13.51
C ILE A 242 -5.62 7.81 12.36
N SER A 243 -5.20 8.41 11.24
CA SER A 243 -4.74 7.68 10.04
C SER A 243 -3.47 6.86 10.32
N SER A 244 -2.54 7.41 11.09
CA SER A 244 -1.32 6.73 11.53
C SER A 244 -1.63 5.52 12.41
N VAL A 245 -2.50 5.69 13.41
CA VAL A 245 -2.94 4.62 14.32
C VAL A 245 -3.72 3.54 13.58
N LEU A 246 -4.53 3.91 12.57
CA LEU A 246 -5.19 2.95 11.67
C LEU A 246 -4.17 2.04 11.00
N VAL A 247 -3.13 2.60 10.38
CA VAL A 247 -2.10 1.80 9.70
C VAL A 247 -1.29 0.99 10.71
N PHE A 248 -0.96 1.55 11.88
CA PHE A 248 -0.23 0.84 12.92
C PHE A 248 -1.03 -0.36 13.47
N SER A 249 -2.31 -0.17 13.78
CA SER A 249 -3.18 -1.28 14.20
C SER A 249 -3.33 -2.33 13.11
N GLY A 250 -3.42 -1.90 11.85
CA GLY A 250 -3.44 -2.78 10.69
C GLY A 250 -2.17 -3.62 10.55
N MET A 251 -1.00 -3.04 10.83
CA MET A 251 0.27 -3.78 10.88
C MET A 251 0.20 -4.91 11.92
N LEU A 252 -0.38 -4.65 13.10
CA LEU A 252 -0.61 -5.69 14.11
C LEU A 252 -1.62 -6.74 13.62
N GLY A 253 -2.69 -6.31 12.96
CA GLY A 253 -3.68 -7.19 12.34
C GLY A 253 -3.08 -8.13 11.30
N CYS A 254 -2.17 -7.63 10.46
CA CYS A 254 -1.44 -8.43 9.46
C CYS A 254 -0.58 -9.56 10.06
N VAL A 255 -0.22 -9.45 11.34
CA VAL A 255 0.53 -10.51 12.06
C VAL A 255 -0.42 -11.41 12.83
N ILE A 256 -1.32 -10.83 13.61
CA ILE A 256 -2.17 -11.58 14.56
C ILE A 256 -3.22 -12.43 13.83
N ILE A 257 -3.95 -11.86 12.88
CA ILE A 257 -5.05 -12.56 12.20
C ILE A 257 -4.57 -13.77 11.39
N PRO A 258 -3.49 -13.71 10.59
CA PRO A 258 -2.94 -14.91 9.94
C PRO A 258 -2.51 -15.98 10.93
N LEU A 259 -1.84 -15.63 12.03
CA LEU A 259 -1.45 -16.59 13.06
C LEU A 259 -2.65 -17.33 13.67
N VAL A 260 -3.75 -16.61 13.93
CA VAL A 260 -5.00 -17.22 14.42
C VAL A 260 -5.63 -18.09 13.34
N SER A 261 -5.67 -17.59 12.10
CA SER A 261 -6.18 -18.33 10.93
C SER A 261 -5.40 -19.64 10.69
N ASP A 262 -4.07 -19.62 10.85
CA ASP A 262 -3.21 -20.81 10.75
C ASP A 262 -3.52 -21.85 11.84
N ARG A 263 -3.71 -21.39 13.08
CA ARG A 263 -4.06 -22.30 14.20
C ARG A 263 -5.43 -22.95 14.03
N ILE A 264 -6.41 -22.17 13.55
CA ILE A 264 -7.79 -22.66 13.33
C ILE A 264 -7.89 -23.44 12.02
N ARG A 265 -6.89 -23.30 11.13
CA ARG A 265 -6.88 -23.87 9.77
C ARG A 265 -8.10 -23.48 8.96
N ARG A 266 -8.46 -22.21 8.99
CA ARG A 266 -9.56 -21.63 8.22
C ARG A 266 -9.15 -20.24 7.73
N ARG A 267 -9.31 -19.96 6.45
CA ARG A 267 -9.00 -18.67 5.81
C ARG A 267 -10.25 -17.84 5.56
N LYS A 268 -11.24 -18.48 4.97
CA LYS A 268 -12.49 -17.84 4.54
C LYS A 268 -13.21 -17.05 5.65
N PRO A 269 -13.39 -17.54 6.89
CA PRO A 269 -14.07 -16.78 7.95
C PRO A 269 -13.37 -15.46 8.27
N PHE A 270 -12.04 -15.43 8.23
CA PHE A 270 -11.27 -14.22 8.53
C PHE A 270 -11.37 -13.20 7.40
N LEU A 271 -11.44 -13.63 6.14
CA LEU A 271 -11.67 -12.76 5.01
C LEU A 271 -13.06 -12.11 5.06
N ILE A 272 -14.09 -12.89 5.39
CA ILE A 272 -15.46 -12.40 5.61
C ILE A 272 -15.49 -11.44 6.80
N LEU A 273 -14.86 -11.78 7.92
CA LEU A 273 -14.81 -10.95 9.12
C LEU A 273 -14.14 -9.60 8.83
N ALA A 274 -12.99 -9.61 8.16
CA ALA A 274 -12.27 -8.39 7.79
C ALA A 274 -13.12 -7.46 6.92
N SER A 275 -13.80 -8.01 5.89
CA SER A 275 -14.68 -7.23 5.02
C SER A 275 -15.93 -6.72 5.76
N SER A 276 -16.52 -7.54 6.67
CA SER A 276 -17.72 -7.17 7.42
C SER A 276 -17.44 -6.07 8.44
N VAL A 277 -16.36 -6.22 9.23
CA VAL A 277 -15.91 -5.19 10.16
C VAL A 277 -15.53 -3.93 9.43
N GLY A 278 -14.82 -4.06 8.30
CA GLY A 278 -14.49 -2.92 7.43
C GLY A 278 -15.74 -2.16 6.97
N ALA A 279 -16.78 -2.85 6.50
CA ALA A 279 -18.04 -2.22 6.09
C ALA A 279 -18.74 -1.50 7.26
N ILE A 280 -18.79 -2.12 8.44
CA ILE A 280 -19.37 -1.51 9.65
C ILE A 280 -18.56 -0.25 10.04
N CYS A 281 -17.24 -0.34 10.05
CA CYS A 281 -16.37 0.80 10.39
C CYS A 281 -16.53 1.97 9.40
N VAL A 282 -16.72 1.69 8.11
CA VAL A 282 -16.99 2.75 7.11
C VAL A 282 -18.35 3.44 7.39
N VAL A 283 -19.36 2.68 7.78
CA VAL A 283 -20.65 3.27 8.21
C VAL A 283 -20.49 4.08 9.49
N VAL A 284 -19.71 3.58 10.47
CA VAL A 284 -19.39 4.32 11.70
C VAL A 284 -18.62 5.61 11.38
N LEU A 285 -17.72 5.59 10.39
CA LEU A 285 -17.00 6.78 9.92
C LEU A 285 -17.95 7.84 9.32
N MET A 286 -19.07 7.41 8.71
CA MET A 286 -20.11 8.34 8.22
C MET A 286 -20.93 8.97 9.36
N LEU A 287 -21.18 8.25 10.44
CA LEU A 287 -22.12 8.61 11.49
C LEU A 287 -21.45 9.08 12.78
N GLY A 288 -20.21 8.64 13.02
CA GLY A 288 -19.44 8.93 14.22
C GLY A 288 -19.01 10.39 14.28
N SER A 289 -18.96 10.95 15.49
CA SER A 289 -18.51 12.33 15.69
C SER A 289 -17.38 12.40 16.72
N GLY A 290 -16.45 13.34 16.48
CA GLY A 290 -15.36 13.67 17.36
C GLY A 290 -14.14 12.72 17.29
N PHE A 291 -13.04 13.20 17.87
CA PHE A 291 -11.73 12.54 17.80
C PHE A 291 -11.72 11.12 18.40
N ALA A 292 -12.27 10.95 19.62
CA ALA A 292 -12.18 9.66 20.32
C ALA A 292 -12.94 8.53 19.61
N ALA A 293 -14.13 8.82 19.07
CA ALA A 293 -14.92 7.83 18.33
C ALA A 293 -14.21 7.42 17.04
N ASN A 294 -13.67 8.38 16.28
CA ASN A 294 -12.93 8.11 15.05
C ASN A 294 -11.57 7.45 15.31
N MET A 295 -10.92 7.72 16.46
CA MET A 295 -9.71 7.02 16.88
C MET A 295 -9.99 5.53 17.13
N VAL A 296 -11.01 5.19 17.90
CA VAL A 296 -11.40 3.79 18.16
C VAL A 296 -11.81 3.11 16.86
N ASN A 297 -12.62 3.78 16.04
CA ASN A 297 -13.02 3.26 14.74
C ASN A 297 -11.81 3.01 13.81
N GLY A 298 -10.85 3.93 13.77
CA GLY A 298 -9.61 3.79 13.01
C GLY A 298 -8.78 2.58 13.44
N ILE A 299 -8.65 2.35 14.76
CA ILE A 299 -7.97 1.16 15.31
C ILE A 299 -8.64 -0.13 14.81
N VAL A 300 -9.96 -0.22 14.95
CA VAL A 300 -10.72 -1.41 14.55
C VAL A 300 -10.68 -1.60 13.02
N LEU A 301 -10.92 -0.53 12.26
CA LEU A 301 -10.88 -0.54 10.80
C LEU A 301 -9.52 -1.00 10.29
N GLY A 302 -8.44 -0.40 10.77
CA GLY A 302 -7.08 -0.76 10.36
C GLY A 302 -6.75 -2.21 10.66
N PHE A 303 -6.98 -2.64 11.91
CA PHE A 303 -6.68 -3.99 12.37
C PHE A 303 -7.33 -5.07 11.50
N PHE A 304 -8.59 -4.93 11.16
CA PHE A 304 -9.28 -5.93 10.34
C PHE A 304 -9.07 -5.73 8.84
N LEU A 305 -9.16 -4.52 8.31
CA LEU A 305 -9.08 -4.28 6.87
C LEU A 305 -7.72 -4.70 6.29
N LEU A 306 -6.61 -4.30 6.94
CA LEU A 306 -5.28 -4.64 6.43
C LEU A 306 -4.95 -6.12 6.63
N SER A 307 -5.50 -6.76 7.64
CA SER A 307 -5.29 -8.20 7.88
C SER A 307 -5.83 -9.11 6.78
N ALA A 308 -6.76 -8.61 5.96
CA ALA A 308 -7.26 -9.34 4.79
C ALA A 308 -6.15 -9.60 3.76
N LEU A 309 -5.18 -8.70 3.61
CA LEU A 309 -4.13 -8.82 2.59
C LEU A 309 -3.30 -10.10 2.73
N PRO A 310 -2.63 -10.39 3.86
CA PRO A 310 -1.87 -11.64 4.00
C PRO A 310 -2.75 -12.89 3.88
N ILE A 311 -4.01 -12.85 4.32
CA ILE A 311 -4.97 -13.95 4.14
C ILE A 311 -5.23 -14.20 2.65
N MET A 312 -5.51 -13.14 1.87
CA MET A 312 -5.72 -13.25 0.42
C MET A 312 -4.49 -13.78 -0.32
N LEU A 313 -3.29 -13.33 0.05
CA LEU A 313 -2.04 -13.79 -0.56
C LEU A 313 -1.81 -15.29 -0.27
N THR A 314 -2.04 -15.74 0.96
CA THR A 314 -1.96 -17.16 1.33
C THR A 314 -3.00 -17.99 0.58
N MET A 315 -4.28 -17.56 0.57
CA MET A 315 -5.34 -18.23 -0.19
C MET A 315 -5.01 -18.32 -1.68
N SER A 316 -4.38 -17.32 -2.26
CA SER A 316 -4.00 -17.33 -3.67
C SER A 316 -3.03 -18.48 -3.98
N ILE A 317 -2.07 -18.72 -3.11
CA ILE A 317 -1.08 -19.80 -3.24
C ILE A 317 -1.76 -21.16 -3.00
N GLU A 318 -2.62 -21.27 -1.97
CA GLU A 318 -3.36 -22.49 -1.66
C GLU A 318 -4.30 -22.92 -2.80
N ILE A 319 -4.92 -21.95 -3.50
CA ILE A 319 -5.82 -22.20 -4.65
C ILE A 319 -5.04 -22.57 -5.91
N THR A 320 -3.95 -21.87 -6.21
CA THR A 320 -3.24 -22.03 -7.49
C THR A 320 -2.09 -23.05 -7.43
N GLY A 321 -1.63 -23.38 -6.21
CA GLY A 321 -0.47 -24.24 -5.96
C GLY A 321 0.85 -23.48 -5.98
N GLU A 322 1.87 -24.06 -5.32
CA GLU A 322 3.21 -23.46 -5.17
C GLU A 322 3.87 -23.09 -6.51
N ARG A 323 3.61 -23.90 -7.55
CA ARG A 323 4.13 -23.67 -8.90
C ARG A 323 3.76 -22.30 -9.46
N TYR A 324 2.60 -21.75 -9.12
CA TYR A 324 2.09 -20.47 -9.61
C TYR A 324 2.11 -19.37 -8.55
N ALA A 325 2.69 -19.60 -7.39
CA ALA A 325 2.66 -18.69 -6.23
C ALA A 325 3.08 -17.25 -6.58
N GLY A 326 4.21 -17.10 -7.26
CA GLY A 326 4.70 -15.77 -7.65
C GLY A 326 3.76 -15.03 -8.61
N ILE A 327 3.19 -15.74 -9.60
CA ILE A 327 2.29 -15.16 -10.60
C ILE A 327 0.95 -14.78 -9.96
N SER A 328 0.41 -15.64 -9.08
CA SER A 328 -0.88 -15.40 -8.41
C SER A 328 -0.81 -14.23 -7.44
N VAL A 329 0.24 -14.14 -6.64
CA VAL A 329 0.48 -13.00 -5.73
C VAL A 329 0.66 -11.70 -6.50
N ALA A 330 1.51 -11.69 -7.53
CA ALA A 330 1.72 -10.52 -8.37
C ALA A 330 0.44 -10.05 -9.07
N TYR A 331 -0.38 -10.98 -9.54
CA TYR A 331 -1.67 -10.67 -10.17
C TYR A 331 -2.65 -9.99 -9.19
N LEU A 332 -2.78 -10.49 -7.94
CA LEU A 332 -3.63 -9.84 -6.94
C LEU A 332 -3.16 -8.42 -6.61
N GLN A 333 -1.85 -8.22 -6.47
CA GLN A 333 -1.27 -6.90 -6.23
C GLN A 333 -1.50 -5.94 -7.40
N LEU A 334 -1.36 -6.43 -8.63
CA LEU A 334 -1.63 -5.65 -9.83
C LEU A 334 -3.11 -5.24 -9.92
N LEU A 335 -4.03 -6.17 -9.67
CA LEU A 335 -5.47 -5.89 -9.63
C LEU A 335 -5.82 -4.85 -8.57
N GLY A 336 -5.28 -5.00 -7.36
CA GLY A 336 -5.56 -4.09 -6.26
C GLY A 336 -5.06 -2.67 -6.51
N ASN A 337 -3.83 -2.52 -7.02
CA ASN A 337 -3.32 -1.21 -7.41
C ASN A 337 -4.07 -0.64 -8.62
N GLY A 338 -4.47 -1.49 -9.58
CA GLY A 338 -5.32 -1.09 -10.69
C GLY A 338 -6.70 -0.58 -10.24
N ALA A 339 -7.28 -1.20 -9.20
CA ALA A 339 -8.52 -0.73 -8.59
C ALA A 339 -8.36 0.64 -7.92
N ALA A 340 -7.22 0.91 -7.29
CA ALA A 340 -6.93 2.22 -6.70
C ALA A 340 -6.97 3.33 -7.76
N VAL A 341 -6.45 3.06 -8.97
CA VAL A 341 -6.49 4.01 -10.11
C VAL A 341 -7.93 4.39 -10.50
N ALA A 342 -8.89 3.51 -10.26
CA ALA A 342 -10.31 3.79 -10.52
C ALA A 342 -11.05 4.32 -9.29
N ILE A 343 -10.84 3.71 -8.12
CA ILE A 343 -11.60 4.01 -6.90
C ILE A 343 -11.26 5.41 -6.35
N VAL A 344 -9.97 5.79 -6.33
CA VAL A 344 -9.55 7.08 -5.79
C VAL A 344 -10.19 8.27 -6.54
N PRO A 345 -10.13 8.35 -7.89
CA PRO A 345 -10.82 9.41 -8.62
C PRO A 345 -12.34 9.31 -8.54
N LEU A 346 -12.90 8.10 -8.50
CA LEU A 346 -14.36 7.92 -8.40
C LEU A 346 -14.90 8.44 -7.07
N MET A 347 -14.14 8.28 -5.97
CA MET A 347 -14.52 8.87 -4.69
C MET A 347 -14.61 10.40 -4.79
N GLU A 348 -13.69 11.05 -5.49
CA GLU A 348 -13.72 12.50 -5.69
C GLU A 348 -14.89 12.93 -6.59
N VAL A 349 -15.16 12.20 -7.67
CA VAL A 349 -16.34 12.47 -8.51
C VAL A 349 -17.63 12.37 -7.71
N LEU A 350 -17.74 11.35 -6.85
CA LEU A 350 -18.91 11.17 -5.98
C LEU A 350 -19.02 12.26 -4.91
N HIS A 351 -17.90 12.74 -4.37
CA HIS A 351 -17.82 13.89 -3.49
C HIS A 351 -18.40 15.15 -4.19
N GLY A 352 -17.97 15.43 -5.40
CA GLY A 352 -18.44 16.57 -6.20
C GLY A 352 -19.95 16.59 -6.46
N VAL A 353 -20.65 15.45 -6.36
CA VAL A 353 -22.11 15.38 -6.57
C VAL A 353 -22.89 16.03 -5.42
N ARG A 354 -22.43 15.89 -4.17
CA ARG A 354 -23.12 16.39 -2.98
C ARG A 354 -22.33 17.41 -2.17
N GLY A 355 -21.04 17.57 -2.47
CA GLY A 355 -20.13 18.39 -1.67
C GLY A 355 -19.81 17.79 -0.29
N GLU A 356 -20.04 16.48 -0.11
CA GLU A 356 -19.84 15.78 1.14
C GLU A 356 -19.28 14.37 0.90
N HIS A 357 -18.46 13.86 1.83
CA HIS A 357 -17.89 12.52 1.74
C HIS A 357 -18.84 11.36 2.09
N THR A 358 -20.10 11.62 2.41
CA THR A 358 -21.09 10.58 2.69
C THR A 358 -21.34 9.65 1.50
N LEU A 359 -21.42 10.17 0.28
CA LEU A 359 -21.64 9.37 -0.92
C LEU A 359 -20.42 8.51 -1.31
N PRO A 360 -19.17 9.04 -1.29
CA PRO A 360 -17.96 8.23 -1.42
C PRO A 360 -17.87 7.09 -0.41
N LEU A 361 -18.16 7.35 0.86
CA LEU A 361 -18.13 6.32 1.91
C LEU A 361 -19.23 5.27 1.73
N ALA A 362 -20.45 5.69 1.34
CA ALA A 362 -21.52 4.75 0.99
C ALA A 362 -21.13 3.84 -0.17
N PHE A 363 -20.46 4.37 -1.20
CA PHE A 363 -19.90 3.58 -2.30
C PHE A 363 -18.89 2.55 -1.79
N ILE A 364 -17.95 2.94 -0.91
CA ILE A 364 -16.99 2.03 -0.30
C ILE A 364 -17.68 0.94 0.53
N ALA A 365 -18.70 1.29 1.32
CA ALA A 365 -19.48 0.33 2.09
C ALA A 365 -20.15 -0.72 1.18
N VAL A 366 -20.75 -0.28 0.05
CA VAL A 366 -21.33 -1.18 -0.96
C VAL A 366 -20.27 -2.12 -1.55
N LEU A 367 -19.09 -1.61 -1.91
CA LEU A 367 -18.00 -2.45 -2.40
C LEU A 367 -17.60 -3.52 -1.37
N LEU A 368 -17.50 -3.17 -0.09
CA LEU A 368 -17.18 -4.14 0.97
C LEU A 368 -18.28 -5.19 1.14
N VAL A 369 -19.56 -4.81 1.01
CA VAL A 369 -20.68 -5.78 0.99
C VAL A 369 -20.55 -6.73 -0.20
N ILE A 370 -20.20 -6.23 -1.38
CA ILE A 370 -19.93 -7.07 -2.55
C ILE A 370 -18.77 -8.02 -2.26
N ALA A 371 -17.68 -7.55 -1.62
CA ALA A 371 -16.56 -8.39 -1.24
C ALA A 371 -16.98 -9.51 -0.27
N ILE A 372 -17.87 -9.23 0.71
CA ILE A 372 -18.43 -10.25 1.62
C ILE A 372 -19.19 -11.33 0.82
N ILE A 373 -20.10 -10.91 -0.08
CA ILE A 373 -20.88 -11.83 -0.91
C ILE A 373 -19.96 -12.71 -1.77
N MET A 374 -18.90 -12.12 -2.33
CA MET A 374 -17.91 -12.85 -3.12
C MET A 374 -17.08 -13.81 -2.25
N ALA A 375 -16.62 -13.36 -1.07
CA ALA A 375 -15.86 -14.19 -0.15
C ALA A 375 -16.65 -15.42 0.34
N ILE A 376 -17.97 -15.30 0.53
CA ILE A 376 -18.85 -16.40 0.89
C ILE A 376 -18.86 -17.50 -0.22
N ARG A 377 -18.69 -17.13 -1.47
CA ARG A 377 -18.71 -18.06 -2.62
C ARG A 377 -17.40 -18.80 -2.84
N ILE A 378 -16.28 -18.35 -2.24
CA ILE A 378 -14.99 -19.06 -2.29
C ILE A 378 -15.07 -20.29 -1.38
N LYS A 379 -14.47 -21.40 -1.81
CA LYS A 379 -14.30 -22.58 -0.97
C LYS A 379 -13.22 -22.33 0.08
N GLU A 380 -13.32 -23.01 1.24
CA GLU A 380 -12.24 -22.99 2.23
C GLU A 380 -10.99 -23.62 1.62
N THR A 381 -9.85 -22.95 1.77
CA THR A 381 -8.60 -23.36 1.12
C THR A 381 -7.64 -24.06 2.06
N ALA A 382 -7.71 -23.76 3.36
CA ALA A 382 -6.87 -24.44 4.34
C ALA A 382 -7.22 -25.93 4.40
N LYS A 383 -6.23 -26.78 4.16
CA LYS A 383 -6.41 -28.25 4.22
C LYS A 383 -6.70 -28.63 5.68
N ALA A 384 -7.80 -29.38 5.88
CA ALA A 384 -7.98 -30.13 7.10
C ALA A 384 -6.82 -31.12 7.26
N ALA A 385 -6.31 -31.27 8.50
CA ALA A 385 -5.24 -32.21 8.79
C ALA A 385 -5.71 -33.65 8.61
#